data_b5345509b80f996db8fe23b16b0da7d9
#
_entry.id   b5345509b80f996db8fe23b16b0da7d9
#
_cell.length_a   1.000
_cell.length_b   1.000
_cell.length_c   1.000
_cell.angle_alpha   90.00
_cell.angle_beta   90.00
_cell.angle_gamma   90.00
#
_symmetry.space_group_name_H-M   'P 1'
#
loop_
_entity.id
_entity.type
_entity.pdbx_description
1 polymer ?
#
loop_
_entity_poly.entity_id
_entity_poly.type
_entity_poly.pdbx_seq_one_letter_code
_entity_poly.pdbx_strand_id
1 'polypeptide(L)'
;MRFQILGCSGGLGGSPRTAGQPGKPFRTSSFLLDQDILIDAGTGVEDLPVDELRRIDHVFISHSHLDHICALPLMLDTVGSSRERPVTVHALPETIHALKEHIFNWVIWPDFTEIPHFDHPWMVYSPLQVDNPITIGGRTIRPIGANHTVPALGFHISCEQGSLVYSGDTLPNDAFWRTVNGIADLRYLILETAFTNRERDLAVTAKHLHPIQLAEELNRMRVDPQLCITHLKPSDREQIAREIEAWAGRFQPRILQTGDVLDID
;
A
#
# COMPACT_ATOMS: atom_id res chain seq x y z
N MET A 1 16.46 -7.02 -2.29
CA MET A 1 15.10 -6.80 -1.71
C MET A 1 14.11 -6.76 -2.87
N ARG A 2 13.05 -7.56 -2.82
CA ARG A 2 12.06 -7.70 -3.89
C ARG A 2 10.70 -7.16 -3.44
N PHE A 3 10.14 -6.23 -4.18
CA PHE A 3 8.85 -5.62 -3.89
C PHE A 3 7.84 -5.96 -5.00
N GLN A 4 6.90 -6.86 -4.71
CA GLN A 4 5.92 -7.37 -5.66
C GLN A 4 4.59 -6.64 -5.52
N ILE A 5 4.04 -6.18 -6.63
CA ILE A 5 2.76 -5.50 -6.71
C ILE A 5 1.64 -6.55 -6.81
N LEU A 6 0.95 -6.82 -5.71
CA LEU A 6 -0.22 -7.71 -5.69
C LEU A 6 -1.48 -6.96 -6.12
N GLY A 7 -1.58 -5.68 -5.74
CA GLY A 7 -2.66 -4.79 -6.11
C GLY A 7 -2.21 -3.33 -6.07
N CYS A 8 -2.68 -2.54 -7.04
CA CYS A 8 -2.28 -1.13 -7.21
C CYS A 8 -3.44 -0.25 -7.72
N SER A 9 -4.67 -0.64 -7.45
CA SER A 9 -5.86 0.08 -7.91
C SER A 9 -6.62 0.72 -6.76
N GLY A 10 -7.14 1.92 -6.95
CA GLY A 10 -7.99 2.62 -5.98
C GLY A 10 -9.45 2.14 -6.01
N GLY A 11 -9.70 0.87 -6.30
CA GLY A 11 -11.04 0.28 -6.31
C GLY A 11 -11.11 -1.04 -7.04
N LEU A 12 -12.30 -1.64 -7.09
CA LEU A 12 -12.57 -2.92 -7.70
C LEU A 12 -12.93 -2.77 -9.19
N GLY A 13 -12.65 -3.80 -9.96
CA GLY A 13 -13.03 -3.88 -11.36
C GLY A 13 -12.18 -4.86 -12.14
N GLY A 14 -12.21 -4.76 -13.44
CA GLY A 14 -11.36 -5.51 -14.33
C GLY A 14 -11.19 -4.78 -15.66
N SER A 15 -10.07 -5.03 -16.33
CA SER A 15 -9.89 -4.53 -17.70
C SER A 15 -10.97 -5.09 -18.63
N PRO A 16 -11.31 -4.37 -19.72
CA PRO A 16 -12.26 -4.87 -20.69
C PRO A 16 -11.92 -6.28 -21.20
N ARG A 17 -12.93 -7.12 -21.37
CA ARG A 17 -12.75 -8.44 -21.98
C ARG A 17 -12.41 -8.27 -23.44
N THR A 18 -11.28 -8.82 -23.87
CA THR A 18 -10.98 -9.01 -25.30
C THR A 18 -11.55 -10.34 -25.78
N ALA A 19 -11.86 -10.46 -27.07
CA ALA A 19 -12.49 -11.66 -27.60
C ALA A 19 -11.71 -12.93 -27.22
N GLY A 20 -12.36 -13.81 -26.43
CA GLY A 20 -11.83 -15.09 -26.00
C GLY A 20 -10.92 -15.08 -24.74
N GLN A 21 -10.68 -13.90 -24.12
CA GLN A 21 -9.90 -13.82 -22.87
C GLN A 21 -10.65 -12.99 -21.81
N PRO A 22 -10.70 -13.45 -20.54
CA PRO A 22 -11.20 -12.64 -19.44
C PRO A 22 -10.28 -11.43 -19.24
N GLY A 23 -10.87 -10.28 -18.91
CA GLY A 23 -10.10 -9.10 -18.49
C GLY A 23 -9.33 -9.40 -17.18
N LYS A 24 -8.12 -8.83 -17.03
CA LYS A 24 -7.38 -8.95 -15.78
C LYS A 24 -8.10 -8.17 -14.66
N PRO A 25 -8.23 -8.74 -13.46
CA PRO A 25 -8.84 -8.02 -12.34
C PRO A 25 -7.97 -6.82 -11.93
N PHE A 26 -8.61 -5.73 -11.54
CA PHE A 26 -7.97 -4.65 -10.80
C PHE A 26 -8.04 -5.00 -9.30
N ARG A 27 -6.90 -5.13 -8.69
CA ARG A 27 -6.73 -5.45 -7.27
C ARG A 27 -6.36 -4.21 -6.48
N THR A 28 -6.95 -4.05 -5.31
CA THR A 28 -6.69 -2.90 -4.45
C THR A 28 -5.36 -3.04 -3.71
N SER A 29 -4.90 -1.94 -3.12
CA SER A 29 -3.55 -1.73 -2.60
C SER A 29 -3.05 -2.87 -1.73
N SER A 30 -2.03 -3.58 -2.21
CA SER A 30 -1.34 -4.64 -1.49
C SER A 30 -0.01 -4.96 -2.16
N PHE A 31 1.04 -5.06 -1.37
CA PHE A 31 2.40 -5.27 -1.87
C PHE A 31 3.12 -6.28 -0.99
N LEU A 32 3.82 -7.22 -1.61
CA LEU A 32 4.61 -8.22 -0.88
C LEU A 32 6.10 -7.87 -0.97
N LEU A 33 6.70 -7.63 0.19
CA LEU A 33 8.14 -7.42 0.33
C LEU A 33 8.80 -8.76 0.65
N ASP A 34 9.66 -9.19 -0.25
CA ASP A 34 10.28 -10.52 -0.26
C ASP A 34 9.23 -11.64 -0.16
N GLN A 35 9.06 -12.27 1.00
CA GLN A 35 8.13 -13.39 1.20
C GLN A 35 7.31 -13.30 2.50
N ASP A 36 7.66 -12.39 3.38
CA ASP A 36 7.24 -12.41 4.78
C ASP A 36 6.67 -11.08 5.31
N ILE A 37 6.75 -9.99 4.51
CA ILE A 37 6.20 -8.68 4.89
C ILE A 37 5.17 -8.24 3.84
N LEU A 38 3.96 -7.97 4.28
CA LEU A 38 2.89 -7.39 3.47
C LEU A 38 2.76 -5.91 3.80
N ILE A 39 2.68 -5.05 2.78
CA ILE A 39 2.35 -3.64 2.90
C ILE A 39 0.95 -3.45 2.34
N ASP A 40 0.01 -3.05 3.18
CA ASP A 40 -1.43 -3.07 2.95
C ASP A 40 -1.99 -4.45 2.58
N ALA A 41 -3.24 -4.68 2.89
CA ALA A 41 -3.94 -5.94 2.73
C ALA A 41 -5.26 -5.77 1.97
N GLY A 42 -5.18 -5.15 0.78
CA GLY A 42 -6.28 -5.06 -0.15
C GLY A 42 -6.52 -6.37 -0.91
N THR A 43 -7.40 -6.34 -1.92
CA THR A 43 -7.84 -7.55 -2.62
C THR A 43 -6.76 -8.29 -3.41
N GLY A 44 -5.58 -7.67 -3.63
CA GLY A 44 -4.45 -8.36 -4.28
C GLY A 44 -3.91 -9.55 -3.49
N VAL A 45 -4.12 -9.57 -2.18
CA VAL A 45 -3.72 -10.69 -1.31
C VAL A 45 -4.43 -12.00 -1.68
N GLU A 46 -5.64 -11.92 -2.25
CA GLU A 46 -6.45 -13.08 -2.68
C GLU A 46 -5.77 -13.93 -3.76
N ASP A 47 -4.84 -13.34 -4.51
CA ASP A 47 -4.15 -14.02 -5.61
C ASP A 47 -2.93 -14.82 -5.14
N LEU A 48 -2.53 -14.71 -3.86
CA LEU A 48 -1.43 -15.48 -3.29
C LEU A 48 -1.84 -16.92 -2.95
N PRO A 49 -1.02 -17.92 -3.32
CA PRO A 49 -1.21 -19.29 -2.85
C PRO A 49 -1.17 -19.38 -1.32
N VAL A 50 -1.92 -20.31 -0.74
CA VAL A 50 -1.99 -20.49 0.72
C VAL A 50 -0.61 -20.67 1.37
N ASP A 51 0.32 -21.34 0.68
CA ASP A 51 1.68 -21.52 1.20
C ASP A 51 2.50 -20.23 1.22
N GLU A 52 2.20 -19.26 0.36
CA GLU A 52 2.79 -17.92 0.42
C GLU A 52 2.12 -17.09 1.51
N LEU A 53 0.79 -17.14 1.64
CA LEU A 53 0.07 -16.49 2.75
C LEU A 53 0.59 -16.94 4.13
N ARG A 54 0.94 -18.24 4.27
CA ARG A 54 1.52 -18.80 5.51
C ARG A 54 2.86 -18.19 5.89
N ARG A 55 3.64 -17.65 4.95
CA ARG A 55 4.95 -17.07 5.19
C ARG A 55 4.90 -15.63 5.66
N ILE A 56 3.74 -14.96 5.52
CA ILE A 56 3.59 -13.56 5.93
C ILE A 56 3.61 -13.46 7.45
N ASP A 57 4.72 -12.99 8.01
CA ASP A 57 4.91 -12.80 9.44
C ASP A 57 4.52 -11.37 9.89
N HIS A 58 4.59 -10.40 8.99
CA HIS A 58 4.36 -8.99 9.28
C HIS A 58 3.44 -8.34 8.25
N VAL A 59 2.47 -7.56 8.71
CA VAL A 59 1.59 -6.75 7.86
C VAL A 59 1.69 -5.29 8.32
N PHE A 60 2.10 -4.41 7.44
CA PHE A 60 2.14 -2.96 7.67
C PHE A 60 0.94 -2.33 6.99
N ILE A 61 0.07 -1.70 7.77
CA ILE A 61 -1.15 -1.04 7.26
C ILE A 61 -0.93 0.47 7.21
N SER A 62 -1.10 1.04 6.03
CA SER A 62 -0.99 2.48 5.82
C SER A 62 -2.12 3.24 6.51
N HIS A 63 -3.36 2.78 6.38
CA HIS A 63 -4.54 3.38 7.01
C HIS A 63 -5.75 2.43 6.98
N SER A 64 -6.88 2.85 7.57
CA SER A 64 -8.03 1.98 7.86
C SER A 64 -9.06 1.85 6.73
N HIS A 65 -8.85 2.41 5.54
CA HIS A 65 -9.81 2.25 4.44
C HIS A 65 -9.86 0.80 3.95
N LEU A 66 -11.06 0.36 3.53
CA LEU A 66 -11.31 -1.05 3.18
C LEU A 66 -10.43 -1.57 2.04
N ASP A 67 -10.12 -0.76 1.05
CA ASP A 67 -9.25 -1.15 -0.07
C ASP A 67 -7.78 -1.36 0.33
N HIS A 68 -7.43 -1.08 1.59
CA HIS A 68 -6.12 -1.36 2.20
C HIS A 68 -6.15 -2.45 3.26
N ILE A 69 -7.34 -2.88 3.74
CA ILE A 69 -7.46 -3.84 4.86
C ILE A 69 -8.40 -5.01 4.60
N CYS A 70 -9.20 -5.00 3.52
CA CYS A 70 -10.32 -5.94 3.35
C CYS A 70 -9.91 -7.41 3.30
N ALA A 71 -8.71 -7.76 2.84
CA ALA A 71 -8.25 -9.14 2.81
C ALA A 71 -7.58 -9.58 4.13
N LEU A 72 -7.24 -8.68 5.05
CA LEU A 72 -6.57 -9.03 6.30
C LEU A 72 -7.34 -10.05 7.13
N PRO A 73 -8.66 -9.89 7.40
CA PRO A 73 -9.42 -10.87 8.18
C PRO A 73 -9.46 -12.25 7.52
N LEU A 74 -9.66 -12.30 6.20
CA LEU A 74 -9.75 -13.55 5.44
C LEU A 74 -8.40 -14.26 5.35
N MET A 75 -7.31 -13.52 5.17
CA MET A 75 -5.96 -14.05 5.19
C MET A 75 -5.66 -14.72 6.54
N LEU A 76 -5.91 -14.01 7.64
CA LEU A 76 -5.66 -14.52 8.99
C LEU A 76 -6.49 -15.76 9.31
N ASP A 77 -7.76 -15.80 8.90
CA ASP A 77 -8.63 -16.97 9.03
C ASP A 77 -8.09 -18.17 8.25
N THR A 78 -7.60 -17.93 7.03
CA THR A 78 -7.07 -18.98 6.15
C THR A 78 -5.82 -19.63 6.73
N VAL A 79 -4.92 -18.88 7.35
CA VAL A 79 -3.60 -19.38 7.75
C VAL A 79 -3.42 -19.55 9.26
N GLY A 80 -4.23 -18.92 10.10
CA GLY A 80 -4.03 -18.81 11.54
C GLY A 80 -3.80 -20.16 12.22
N SER A 81 -4.67 -21.15 11.96
CA SER A 81 -4.59 -22.49 12.57
C SER A 81 -3.36 -23.30 12.14
N SER A 82 -2.69 -22.92 11.06
CA SER A 82 -1.52 -23.61 10.51
C SER A 82 -0.19 -22.95 10.83
N ARG A 83 -0.21 -21.89 11.64
CA ARG A 83 0.98 -21.10 12.02
C ARG A 83 1.39 -21.39 13.46
N GLU A 84 2.69 -21.40 13.69
CA GLU A 84 3.28 -21.55 15.04
C GLU A 84 3.46 -20.20 15.76
N ARG A 85 3.42 -19.11 15.01
CA ARG A 85 3.61 -17.74 15.52
C ARG A 85 2.51 -16.82 15.00
N PRO A 86 2.09 -15.83 15.78
CA PRO A 86 1.10 -14.86 15.33
C PRO A 86 1.63 -14.01 14.17
N VAL A 87 0.72 -13.54 13.33
CA VAL A 87 1.02 -12.45 12.39
C VAL A 87 1.06 -11.13 13.18
N THR A 88 2.11 -10.34 12.98
CA THR A 88 2.22 -9.02 13.60
C THR A 88 1.65 -7.95 12.66
N VAL A 89 0.58 -7.28 13.09
CA VAL A 89 -0.02 -6.18 12.34
C VAL A 89 0.51 -4.85 12.89
N HIS A 90 1.28 -4.16 12.06
CA HIS A 90 1.89 -2.86 12.33
C HIS A 90 1.03 -1.75 11.75
N ALA A 91 0.53 -0.84 12.57
CA ALA A 91 -0.30 0.29 12.14
C ALA A 91 -0.27 1.44 13.15
N LEU A 92 -0.75 2.62 12.76
CA LEU A 92 -0.99 3.70 13.72
C LEU A 92 -1.98 3.26 14.81
N PRO A 93 -1.88 3.80 16.03
CA PRO A 93 -2.85 3.52 17.11
C PRO A 93 -4.30 3.72 16.68
N GLU A 94 -4.59 4.74 15.89
CA GLU A 94 -5.92 5.05 15.37
C GLU A 94 -6.42 3.99 14.38
N THR A 95 -5.53 3.48 13.53
CA THR A 95 -5.84 2.37 12.59
C THR A 95 -6.08 1.08 13.38
N ILE A 96 -5.28 0.79 14.40
CA ILE A 96 -5.48 -0.36 15.29
C ILE A 96 -6.82 -0.25 16.01
N HIS A 97 -7.18 0.95 16.49
CA HIS A 97 -8.48 1.19 17.12
C HIS A 97 -9.64 0.90 16.15
N ALA A 98 -9.53 1.42 14.91
CA ALA A 98 -10.54 1.17 13.88
C ALA A 98 -10.69 -0.33 13.55
N LEU A 99 -9.57 -1.06 13.43
CA LEU A 99 -9.59 -2.51 13.20
C LEU A 99 -10.28 -3.27 14.34
N LYS A 100 -9.99 -2.92 15.59
CA LYS A 100 -10.62 -3.54 16.79
C LYS A 100 -12.10 -3.22 16.90
N GLU A 101 -12.48 -1.96 16.67
CA GLU A 101 -13.86 -1.54 16.88
C GLU A 101 -14.79 -1.98 15.75
N HIS A 102 -14.29 -1.99 14.50
CA HIS A 102 -15.15 -2.15 13.34
C HIS A 102 -14.94 -3.44 12.54
N ILE A 103 -13.83 -4.14 12.73
CA ILE A 103 -13.52 -5.37 11.98
C ILE A 103 -13.45 -6.57 12.94
N PHE A 104 -12.44 -6.61 13.82
CA PHE A 104 -12.18 -7.72 14.74
C PHE A 104 -12.94 -7.55 16.06
N ASN A 105 -14.29 -7.53 15.99
CA ASN A 105 -15.16 -7.10 17.08
C ASN A 105 -16.23 -8.15 17.45
N TRP A 106 -16.04 -9.41 17.04
CA TRP A 106 -16.97 -10.51 17.24
C TRP A 106 -18.35 -10.36 16.55
N VAL A 107 -18.54 -9.24 15.80
CA VAL A 107 -19.77 -8.97 15.02
C VAL A 107 -19.48 -9.07 13.52
N ILE A 108 -18.48 -8.34 13.03
CA ILE A 108 -18.05 -8.41 11.63
C ILE A 108 -17.10 -9.59 11.47
N TRP A 109 -16.07 -9.73 12.35
CA TRP A 109 -15.11 -10.82 12.33
C TRP A 109 -14.65 -11.17 13.75
N PRO A 110 -14.27 -12.45 14.03
CA PRO A 110 -13.69 -12.83 15.31
C PRO A 110 -12.44 -12.02 15.66
N ASP A 111 -12.19 -11.77 16.94
CA ASP A 111 -10.97 -11.12 17.39
C ASP A 111 -9.82 -12.14 17.43
N PHE A 112 -8.94 -12.07 16.45
CA PHE A 112 -7.80 -12.97 16.34
C PHE A 112 -6.65 -12.65 17.30
N THR A 113 -6.78 -11.60 18.12
CA THR A 113 -5.89 -11.41 19.28
C THR A 113 -6.29 -12.29 20.47
N GLU A 114 -7.45 -12.98 20.39
CA GLU A 114 -7.98 -13.87 21.41
C GLU A 114 -8.06 -15.34 20.95
N ILE A 115 -7.96 -15.61 19.64
CA ILE A 115 -8.12 -16.94 19.02
C ILE A 115 -6.74 -17.50 18.64
N PRO A 116 -6.48 -18.80 18.88
CA PRO A 116 -7.33 -19.78 19.58
C PRO A 116 -7.33 -19.58 21.09
N HIS A 117 -6.34 -18.89 21.62
CA HIS A 117 -6.19 -18.51 23.02
C HIS A 117 -5.37 -17.22 23.13
N PHE A 118 -5.69 -16.38 24.10
CA PHE A 118 -5.03 -15.06 24.25
C PHE A 118 -3.49 -15.17 24.51
N ASP A 119 -3.01 -16.28 25.06
CA ASP A 119 -1.55 -16.55 25.24
C ASP A 119 -0.86 -16.97 23.93
N HIS A 120 -1.63 -17.45 22.94
CA HIS A 120 -1.14 -17.93 21.66
C HIS A 120 -2.08 -17.49 20.53
N PRO A 121 -2.25 -16.15 20.34
CA PRO A 121 -3.20 -15.63 19.35
C PRO A 121 -2.68 -15.83 17.92
N TRP A 122 -3.59 -15.76 16.95
CA TRP A 122 -3.19 -15.77 15.53
C TRP A 122 -2.64 -14.43 15.06
N MET A 123 -2.98 -13.35 15.76
CA MET A 123 -2.56 -11.99 15.43
C MET A 123 -2.17 -11.20 16.70
N VAL A 124 -1.16 -10.34 16.55
CA VAL A 124 -0.81 -9.32 17.55
C VAL A 124 -0.67 -7.96 16.87
N TYR A 125 -0.98 -6.89 17.61
CA TYR A 125 -0.76 -5.52 17.12
C TYR A 125 0.57 -4.96 17.59
N SER A 126 1.22 -4.19 16.70
CA SER A 126 2.45 -3.43 16.98
C SER A 126 2.23 -1.97 16.56
N PRO A 127 2.00 -1.06 17.51
CA PRO A 127 1.75 0.34 17.19
C PRO A 127 2.94 1.01 16.50
N LEU A 128 2.67 1.68 15.37
CA LEU A 128 3.64 2.51 14.65
C LEU A 128 3.63 3.95 15.16
N GLN A 129 4.77 4.59 15.02
CA GLN A 129 4.95 6.03 15.17
C GLN A 129 5.60 6.60 13.91
N VAL A 130 5.13 7.77 13.45
CA VAL A 130 5.77 8.49 12.34
C VAL A 130 7.26 8.70 12.66
N ASP A 131 8.11 8.48 11.67
CA ASP A 131 9.57 8.59 11.74
C ASP A 131 10.29 7.60 12.67
N ASN A 132 9.59 6.65 13.31
CA ASN A 132 10.22 5.61 14.13
C ASN A 132 10.36 4.31 13.32
N PRO A 133 11.57 3.95 12.84
CA PRO A 133 11.75 2.79 11.97
C PRO A 133 11.68 1.47 12.72
N ILE A 134 11.24 0.41 12.02
CA ILE A 134 11.29 -0.98 12.48
C ILE A 134 12.19 -1.77 11.52
N THR A 135 13.13 -2.53 12.07
CA THR A 135 14.03 -3.38 11.28
C THR A 135 13.66 -4.86 11.43
N ILE A 136 13.44 -5.53 10.32
CA ILE A 136 13.05 -6.95 10.23
C ILE A 136 13.93 -7.62 9.18
N GLY A 137 14.76 -8.58 9.59
CA GLY A 137 15.56 -9.38 8.66
C GLY A 137 16.45 -8.56 7.71
N GLY A 138 17.05 -7.45 8.20
CA GLY A 138 17.91 -6.58 7.39
C GLY A 138 17.14 -5.56 6.53
N ARG A 139 15.82 -5.53 6.62
CA ARG A 139 14.96 -4.52 5.95
C ARG A 139 14.46 -3.55 7.01
N THR A 140 14.55 -2.26 6.74
CA THR A 140 14.09 -1.20 7.64
C THR A 140 12.88 -0.52 7.02
N ILE A 141 11.76 -0.51 7.73
CA ILE A 141 10.52 0.15 7.33
C ILE A 141 10.32 1.36 8.25
N ARG A 142 10.39 2.56 7.67
CA ARG A 142 10.19 3.84 8.36
C ARG A 142 8.84 4.42 7.96
N PRO A 143 7.88 4.58 8.88
CA PRO A 143 6.62 5.24 8.61
C PRO A 143 6.80 6.73 8.31
N ILE A 144 6.15 7.22 7.27
CA ILE A 144 6.10 8.64 6.87
C ILE A 144 4.64 9.09 7.01
N GLY A 145 4.39 10.23 7.68
CA GLY A 145 3.03 10.75 7.81
C GLY A 145 2.44 11.14 6.45
N ALA A 146 1.23 10.68 6.14
CA ALA A 146 0.47 11.02 4.94
C ALA A 146 -0.65 12.03 5.25
N ASN A 147 -1.11 12.79 4.25
CA ASN A 147 -2.17 13.79 4.38
C ASN A 147 -3.47 13.21 3.78
N HIS A 148 -4.19 12.45 4.58
CA HIS A 148 -5.40 11.76 4.12
C HIS A 148 -6.63 12.06 4.99
N THR A 149 -7.80 11.49 4.65
CA THR A 149 -9.07 11.72 5.38
C THR A 149 -9.10 11.09 6.76
N VAL A 150 -8.30 10.06 6.98
CA VAL A 150 -8.03 9.41 8.26
C VAL A 150 -6.53 9.47 8.55
N PRO A 151 -6.06 9.24 9.79
CA PRO A 151 -4.64 9.09 10.08
C PRO A 151 -4.02 8.02 9.19
N ALA A 152 -3.00 8.43 8.41
CA ALA A 152 -2.44 7.60 7.36
C ALA A 152 -0.92 7.70 7.27
N LEU A 153 -0.30 6.68 6.71
CA LEU A 153 1.14 6.53 6.53
C LEU A 153 1.49 6.24 5.07
N GLY A 154 2.62 6.77 4.63
CA GLY A 154 3.47 6.15 3.64
C GLY A 154 4.60 5.40 4.31
N PHE A 155 5.46 4.74 3.53
CA PHE A 155 6.58 3.96 4.04
C PHE A 155 7.85 4.20 3.23
N HIS A 156 8.95 4.49 3.92
CA HIS A 156 10.31 4.36 3.38
C HIS A 156 10.82 2.99 3.77
N ILE A 157 11.11 2.16 2.77
CA ILE A 157 11.55 0.77 2.93
C ILE A 157 12.97 0.67 2.38
N SER A 158 13.92 0.26 3.20
CA SER A 158 15.34 0.23 2.84
C SER A 158 16.01 -1.09 3.22
N CYS A 159 17.03 -1.44 2.48
CA CYS A 159 18.01 -2.50 2.78
C CYS A 159 19.42 -1.98 2.45
N GLU A 160 20.44 -2.84 2.57
CA GLU A 160 21.82 -2.46 2.30
C GLU A 160 22.05 -1.99 0.84
N GLN A 161 21.26 -2.49 -0.12
CA GLN A 161 21.45 -2.22 -1.56
C GLN A 161 20.69 -0.99 -2.06
N GLY A 162 19.82 -0.40 -1.25
CA GLY A 162 19.03 0.76 -1.63
C GLY A 162 17.65 0.77 -1.00
N SER A 163 16.79 1.66 -1.50
CA SER A 163 15.49 1.88 -0.88
C SER A 163 14.38 2.20 -1.88
N LEU A 164 13.15 2.11 -1.39
CA LEU A 164 11.94 2.61 -2.06
C LEU A 164 11.09 3.43 -1.08
N VAL A 165 10.27 4.33 -1.62
CA VAL A 165 9.23 5.03 -0.87
C VAL A 165 7.88 4.77 -1.51
N TYR A 166 6.89 4.40 -0.68
CA TYR A 166 5.48 4.33 -1.01
C TYR A 166 4.73 5.45 -0.26
N SER A 167 3.97 6.26 -0.98
CA SER A 167 3.30 7.43 -0.39
C SER A 167 2.14 7.08 0.55
N GLY A 168 1.55 5.87 0.43
CA GLY A 168 0.18 5.68 0.89
C GLY A 168 -0.76 6.59 0.11
N ASP A 169 -1.98 6.76 0.59
CA ASP A 169 -2.96 7.71 0.04
C ASP A 169 -2.73 9.09 0.65
N THR A 170 -2.61 10.13 -0.19
CA THR A 170 -2.19 11.45 0.29
C THR A 170 -2.53 12.59 -0.66
N LEU A 171 -2.84 13.74 -0.10
CA LEU A 171 -2.70 15.04 -0.76
C LEU A 171 -1.25 15.56 -0.67
N PRO A 172 -0.93 16.73 -1.29
CA PRO A 172 0.35 17.40 -1.13
C PRO A 172 0.84 17.43 0.31
N ASN A 173 2.11 17.08 0.51
CA ASN A 173 2.65 16.89 1.85
C ASN A 173 4.12 17.33 1.92
N ASP A 174 4.38 18.44 2.64
CA ASP A 174 5.72 18.99 2.80
C ASP A 174 6.68 18.06 3.56
N ALA A 175 6.16 17.33 4.55
CA ALA A 175 6.96 16.39 5.34
C ALA A 175 7.42 15.20 4.49
N PHE A 176 6.55 14.71 3.62
CA PHE A 176 6.86 13.66 2.66
C PHE A 176 8.06 14.04 1.78
N TRP A 177 8.02 15.22 1.15
CA TRP A 177 9.11 15.69 0.28
C TRP A 177 10.41 15.98 1.02
N ARG A 178 10.36 16.43 2.27
CA ARG A 178 11.57 16.57 3.09
C ARG A 178 12.23 15.19 3.31
N THR A 179 11.44 14.17 3.58
CA THR A 179 11.94 12.80 3.75
C THR A 179 12.50 12.26 2.44
N VAL A 180 11.72 12.28 1.35
CA VAL A 180 12.12 11.77 0.03
C VAL A 180 13.43 12.41 -0.45
N ASN A 181 13.52 13.73 -0.38
CA ASN A 181 14.71 14.48 -0.84
C ASN A 181 15.96 14.28 0.03
N GLY A 182 15.80 13.69 1.21
CA GLY A 182 16.91 13.34 2.09
C GLY A 182 17.47 11.92 1.88
N ILE A 183 16.85 11.12 0.99
CA ILE A 183 17.25 9.72 0.74
C ILE A 183 18.22 9.69 -0.44
N ALA A 184 19.48 9.32 -0.18
CA ALA A 184 20.52 9.31 -1.20
C ALA A 184 20.49 8.05 -2.11
N ASP A 185 19.96 6.94 -1.62
CA ASP A 185 19.95 5.63 -2.26
C ASP A 185 18.54 5.20 -2.75
N LEU A 186 17.64 6.18 -2.97
CA LEU A 186 16.27 5.94 -3.41
C LEU A 186 16.26 5.39 -4.84
N ARG A 187 15.78 4.14 -5.00
CA ARG A 187 15.64 3.47 -6.29
C ARG A 187 14.25 3.67 -6.91
N TYR A 188 13.22 3.60 -6.08
CA TYR A 188 11.83 3.70 -6.54
C TYR A 188 11.05 4.67 -5.66
N LEU A 189 10.24 5.51 -6.31
CA LEU A 189 9.25 6.36 -5.66
C LEU A 189 7.86 5.97 -6.18
N ILE A 190 7.03 5.43 -5.31
CA ILE A 190 5.65 5.02 -5.63
C ILE A 190 4.70 6.09 -5.08
N LEU A 191 4.03 6.82 -5.99
CA LEU A 191 3.04 7.84 -5.66
C LEU A 191 1.64 7.40 -6.07
N GLU A 192 0.65 7.73 -5.26
CA GLU A 192 -0.74 7.55 -5.60
C GLU A 192 -1.24 8.61 -6.58
N THR A 193 -2.22 8.29 -7.41
CA THR A 193 -3.00 9.25 -8.21
C THR A 193 -4.33 8.61 -8.56
N ALA A 194 -5.42 9.06 -7.93
CA ALA A 194 -6.68 8.31 -7.95
C ALA A 194 -7.69 8.82 -8.99
N PHE A 195 -7.80 10.14 -9.21
CA PHE A 195 -8.89 10.77 -9.95
C PHE A 195 -8.41 11.46 -11.22
N THR A 196 -9.36 11.72 -12.13
CA THR A 196 -9.10 12.58 -13.30
C THR A 196 -9.00 14.07 -12.91
N ASN A 197 -8.36 14.89 -13.75
CA ASN A 197 -8.34 16.34 -13.54
C ASN A 197 -9.75 16.99 -13.56
N ARG A 198 -10.72 16.35 -14.22
CA ARG A 198 -12.12 16.80 -14.20
C ARG A 198 -12.75 16.66 -12.81
N GLU A 199 -12.28 15.67 -12.05
CA GLU A 199 -12.77 15.34 -10.70
C GLU A 199 -11.90 15.93 -9.58
N ARG A 200 -11.12 16.96 -9.90
CA ARG A 200 -10.17 17.58 -8.95
C ARG A 200 -10.80 17.97 -7.60
N ASP A 201 -12.05 18.47 -7.61
CA ASP A 201 -12.73 18.88 -6.39
C ASP A 201 -13.08 17.67 -5.51
N LEU A 202 -13.44 16.54 -6.14
CA LEU A 202 -13.63 15.27 -5.46
C LEU A 202 -12.30 14.69 -4.95
N ALA A 203 -11.23 14.77 -5.75
CA ALA A 203 -9.88 14.36 -5.36
C ALA A 203 -9.43 15.10 -4.09
N VAL A 204 -9.59 16.43 -4.04
CA VAL A 204 -9.27 17.24 -2.85
C VAL A 204 -10.13 16.85 -1.65
N THR A 205 -11.44 16.63 -1.84
CA THR A 205 -12.35 16.22 -0.76
C THR A 205 -12.01 14.85 -0.20
N ALA A 206 -11.69 13.89 -1.08
CA ALA A 206 -11.28 12.53 -0.73
C ALA A 206 -9.80 12.45 -0.32
N LYS A 207 -9.06 13.55 -0.41
CA LYS A 207 -7.63 13.66 -0.13
C LYS A 207 -6.77 12.68 -0.94
N HIS A 208 -6.93 12.73 -2.26
CA HIS A 208 -6.09 12.03 -3.24
C HIS A 208 -5.51 13.00 -4.26
N LEU A 209 -4.42 12.60 -4.91
CA LEU A 209 -3.87 13.34 -6.03
C LEU A 209 -4.67 13.13 -7.32
N HIS A 210 -4.64 14.15 -8.17
CA HIS A 210 -5.00 14.08 -9.59
C HIS A 210 -3.80 14.50 -10.46
N PRO A 211 -3.76 14.22 -11.78
CA PRO A 211 -2.55 14.35 -12.59
C PRO A 211 -1.89 15.75 -12.61
N ILE A 212 -2.66 16.85 -12.58
CA ILE A 212 -2.08 18.20 -12.48
C ILE A 212 -1.36 18.35 -11.14
N GLN A 213 -2.00 17.98 -10.05
CA GLN A 213 -1.44 18.09 -8.70
C GLN A 213 -0.23 17.16 -8.51
N LEU A 214 -0.28 15.94 -9.09
CA LEU A 214 0.89 15.05 -9.16
C LEU A 214 2.08 15.76 -9.83
N ALA A 215 1.87 16.41 -10.98
CA ALA A 215 2.92 17.13 -11.69
C ALA A 215 3.47 18.31 -10.89
N GLU A 216 2.62 19.02 -10.16
CA GLU A 216 3.03 20.11 -9.24
C GLU A 216 3.90 19.57 -8.10
N GLU A 217 3.48 18.47 -7.47
CA GLU A 217 4.25 17.83 -6.40
C GLU A 217 5.60 17.28 -6.90
N LEU A 218 5.64 16.67 -8.08
CA LEU A 218 6.87 16.15 -8.69
C LEU A 218 7.92 17.25 -8.97
N ASN A 219 7.52 18.52 -9.15
CA ASN A 219 8.48 19.65 -9.27
C ASN A 219 9.31 19.88 -8.00
N ARG A 220 8.90 19.31 -6.87
CA ARG A 220 9.59 19.40 -5.58
C ARG A 220 10.66 18.31 -5.41
N MET A 221 10.64 17.30 -6.25
CA MET A 221 11.59 16.19 -6.23
C MET A 221 12.99 16.67 -6.59
N ARG A 222 13.98 16.31 -5.75
CA ARG A 222 15.41 16.65 -5.91
C ARG A 222 16.31 15.41 -6.06
N VAL A 223 15.71 14.23 -6.03
CA VAL A 223 16.34 12.92 -6.23
C VAL A 223 15.84 12.34 -7.55
N ASP A 224 16.51 11.33 -8.09
CA ASP A 224 16.19 10.76 -9.40
C ASP A 224 15.89 9.24 -9.32
N PRO A 225 14.82 8.86 -8.59
CA PRO A 225 14.36 7.47 -8.55
C PRO A 225 13.55 7.12 -9.79
N GLN A 226 13.37 5.82 -10.05
CA GLN A 226 12.32 5.40 -10.97
C GLN A 226 10.95 5.75 -10.35
N LEU A 227 10.22 6.65 -11.01
CA LEU A 227 8.89 7.06 -10.59
C LEU A 227 7.85 6.00 -10.99
N CYS A 228 7.08 5.55 -10.01
CA CYS A 228 5.97 4.62 -10.19
C CYS A 228 4.67 5.25 -9.71
N ILE A 229 3.57 5.00 -10.42
CA ILE A 229 2.24 5.51 -10.05
C ILE A 229 1.31 4.36 -9.72
N THR A 230 0.58 4.50 -8.62
CA THR A 230 -0.38 3.52 -8.09
C THR A 230 -1.75 4.16 -7.84
N HIS A 231 -2.73 3.38 -7.43
CA HIS A 231 -4.04 3.77 -6.90
C HIS A 231 -5.00 4.41 -7.91
N LEU A 232 -4.80 4.20 -9.24
CA LEU A 232 -5.73 4.73 -10.24
C LEU A 232 -7.13 4.11 -10.08
N LYS A 233 -8.18 4.94 -10.08
CA LYS A 233 -9.57 4.46 -10.07
C LYS A 233 -9.87 3.67 -11.34
N PRO A 234 -10.44 2.45 -11.22
CA PRO A 234 -10.68 1.56 -12.38
C PRO A 234 -11.58 2.15 -13.45
N SER A 235 -12.61 2.91 -13.04
CA SER A 235 -13.59 3.52 -13.95
C SER A 235 -12.95 4.46 -14.98
N ASP A 236 -11.90 5.17 -14.57
CA ASP A 236 -11.28 6.23 -15.36
C ASP A 236 -9.78 6.01 -15.61
N ARG A 237 -9.30 4.76 -15.36
CA ARG A 237 -7.89 4.40 -15.42
C ARG A 237 -7.17 4.87 -16.69
N GLU A 238 -7.79 4.66 -17.85
CA GLU A 238 -7.20 5.06 -19.13
C GLU A 238 -7.13 6.58 -19.27
N GLN A 239 -8.14 7.30 -18.78
CA GLN A 239 -8.15 8.76 -18.81
C GLN A 239 -7.11 9.33 -17.86
N ILE A 240 -7.02 8.80 -16.63
CA ILE A 240 -6.00 9.20 -15.64
C ILE A 240 -4.61 8.95 -16.23
N ALA A 241 -4.38 7.79 -16.88
CA ALA A 241 -3.09 7.46 -17.50
C ALA A 241 -2.71 8.46 -18.61
N ARG A 242 -3.66 8.84 -19.49
CA ARG A 242 -3.42 9.86 -20.52
C ARG A 242 -3.11 11.24 -19.93
N GLU A 243 -3.79 11.60 -18.85
CA GLU A 243 -3.54 12.86 -18.15
C GLU A 243 -2.21 12.89 -17.41
N ILE A 244 -1.81 11.76 -16.80
CA ILE A 244 -0.47 11.61 -16.20
C ILE A 244 0.61 11.80 -17.27
N GLU A 245 0.46 11.16 -18.44
CA GLU A 245 1.41 11.33 -19.54
C GLU A 245 1.46 12.80 -20.02
N ALA A 246 0.33 13.45 -20.14
CA ALA A 246 0.26 14.85 -20.59
C ALA A 246 0.87 15.86 -19.62
N TRP A 247 0.73 15.65 -18.30
CA TRP A 247 1.13 16.63 -17.28
C TRP A 247 2.45 16.27 -16.59
N ALA A 248 2.69 14.98 -16.38
CA ALA A 248 3.85 14.45 -15.66
C ALA A 248 4.80 13.62 -16.55
N GLY A 249 4.54 13.44 -17.84
CA GLY A 249 5.31 12.59 -18.77
C GLY A 249 6.82 12.91 -18.80
N ARG A 250 7.20 14.18 -18.56
CA ARG A 250 8.63 14.56 -18.46
C ARG A 250 9.40 13.85 -17.35
N PHE A 251 8.72 13.35 -16.32
CA PHE A 251 9.30 12.57 -15.23
C PHE A 251 9.31 11.06 -15.53
N GLN A 252 8.84 10.66 -16.71
CA GLN A 252 8.80 9.26 -17.19
C GLN A 252 8.12 8.30 -16.17
N PRO A 253 6.92 8.61 -15.67
CA PRO A 253 6.24 7.79 -14.68
C PRO A 253 5.83 6.44 -15.28
N ARG A 254 6.09 5.36 -14.54
CA ARG A 254 5.58 4.02 -14.83
C ARG A 254 4.30 3.77 -14.04
N ILE A 255 3.17 3.57 -14.71
CA ILE A 255 1.94 3.13 -14.04
C ILE A 255 2.05 1.67 -13.70
N LEU A 256 1.97 1.35 -12.40
CA LEU A 256 2.07 -0.02 -11.89
C LEU A 256 0.89 -0.89 -12.30
N GLN A 257 1.18 -2.18 -12.43
CA GLN A 257 0.21 -3.23 -12.72
C GLN A 257 0.36 -4.38 -11.73
N THR A 258 -0.74 -5.07 -11.45
CA THR A 258 -0.71 -6.34 -10.70
C THR A 258 0.26 -7.32 -11.36
N GLY A 259 1.17 -7.88 -10.58
CA GLY A 259 2.24 -8.77 -11.02
C GLY A 259 3.56 -8.09 -11.33
N ASP A 260 3.63 -6.75 -11.34
CA ASP A 260 4.92 -6.05 -11.44
C ASP A 260 5.82 -6.39 -10.25
N VAL A 261 7.12 -6.36 -10.50
CA VAL A 261 8.16 -6.54 -9.47
C VAL A 261 9.16 -5.39 -9.57
N LEU A 262 9.50 -4.82 -8.44
CA LEU A 262 10.55 -3.83 -8.28
C LEU A 262 11.69 -4.48 -7.48
N ASP A 263 12.81 -4.75 -8.12
CA ASP A 263 13.99 -5.36 -7.49
C ASP A 263 14.97 -4.26 -7.07
N ILE A 264 15.48 -4.37 -5.85
CA ILE A 264 16.51 -3.49 -5.28
C ILE A 264 17.73 -4.39 -4.98
N ASP A 265 18.62 -4.43 -5.98
CA ASP A 265 19.86 -5.21 -5.99
C ASP A 265 21.08 -4.34 -5.66
#